data_8cc889868c190c3b45d162e44540dbfe
#
_entry.id   8cc889868c190c3b45d162e44540dbfe
#
_cell.length_a   1.000
_cell.length_b   1.000
_cell.length_c   1.000
_cell.angle_alpha   90.00
_cell.angle_beta   90.00
_cell.angle_gamma   90.00
#
_symmetry.space_group_name_H-M   'P 1'
#
loop_
_entity.id
_entity.type
_entity.pdbx_description
1 polymer ?
#
loop_
_entity_poly.entity_id
_entity_poly.type
_entity_poly.pdbx_seq_one_letter_code
_entity_poly.pdbx_strand_id
1 'polypeptide(L)'
;MEIQFAYGSNMDPSQLNNKKIKMRNPRVAKLERYQFAFTKKSNWDSKLSQASRINGKANISENNDSMVWGILLDLTESEVEKMDDSEGTGSGHYFRKPVEVITDSGIVKAITYVAHDDKLIPNTTPLEWYLNHVLDGAKYHKLPEDYIESIQALGQ
;
A
#
# COMPACT_ATOMS: atom_id res chain seq x y z
N MET A 1 -17.93 8.14 6.66
CA MET A 1 -16.55 8.07 6.17
C MET A 1 -16.15 6.63 5.92
N GLU A 2 -15.32 6.40 4.93
CA GLU A 2 -14.77 5.07 4.68
C GLU A 2 -13.47 4.88 5.46
N ILE A 3 -13.29 3.71 6.05
CA ILE A 3 -12.03 3.33 6.71
C ILE A 3 -11.19 2.57 5.68
N GLN A 4 -9.99 3.06 5.39
CA GLN A 4 -9.06 2.41 4.48
C GLN A 4 -7.81 1.93 5.21
N PHE A 5 -7.31 0.77 4.79
CA PHE A 5 -6.03 0.23 5.25
C PHE A 5 -4.96 0.53 4.21
N ALA A 6 -3.98 1.34 4.59
CA ALA A 6 -2.84 1.71 3.75
C ALA A 6 -1.59 0.98 4.22
N TYR A 7 -0.92 0.30 3.30
CA TYR A 7 0.28 -0.49 3.60
C TYR A 7 1.49 -0.09 2.77
N GLY A 8 1.32 0.80 1.81
CA GLY A 8 2.36 1.23 0.89
C GLY A 8 2.70 2.72 1.04
N SER A 9 2.91 3.41 -0.08
CA SER A 9 3.33 4.82 -0.08
C SER A 9 2.30 5.77 0.54
N ASN A 10 1.04 5.37 0.60
CA ASN A 10 -0.02 6.19 1.20
C ASN A 10 0.07 6.29 2.73
N MET A 11 0.99 5.58 3.34
CA MET A 11 1.32 5.80 4.76
C MET A 11 2.12 7.08 4.98
N ASP A 12 2.76 7.61 3.96
CA ASP A 12 3.56 8.82 4.06
C ASP A 12 2.66 10.06 3.99
N PRO A 13 2.67 10.93 5.02
CA PRO A 13 1.88 12.16 5.00
C PRO A 13 2.12 13.04 3.77
N SER A 14 3.36 13.11 3.29
CA SER A 14 3.68 13.91 2.10
C SER A 14 3.01 13.37 0.86
N GLN A 15 2.90 12.06 0.73
CA GLN A 15 2.25 11.42 -0.41
C GLN A 15 0.75 11.68 -0.42
N LEU A 16 0.10 11.59 0.75
CA LEU A 16 -1.31 11.92 0.88
C LEU A 16 -1.57 13.40 0.58
N ASN A 17 -0.67 14.27 1.05
CA ASN A 17 -0.79 15.70 0.78
C ASN A 17 -0.71 16.00 -0.72
N ASN A 18 0.17 15.32 -1.44
CA ASN A 18 0.27 15.45 -2.90
C ASN A 18 -1.02 15.02 -3.60
N LYS A 19 -1.75 14.08 -3.04
CA LYS A 19 -3.03 13.61 -3.55
C LYS A 19 -4.22 14.43 -3.07
N LYS A 20 -3.97 15.44 -2.23
CA LYS A 20 -5.00 16.28 -1.59
C LYS A 20 -5.96 15.46 -0.74
N ILE A 21 -5.41 14.48 -0.02
CA ILE A 21 -6.12 13.63 0.91
C ILE A 21 -5.58 13.93 2.31
N LYS A 22 -6.48 14.22 3.24
CA LYS A 22 -6.11 14.50 4.61
C LYS A 22 -5.82 13.20 5.38
N MET A 23 -4.70 13.18 6.11
CA MET A 23 -4.40 12.07 7.03
C MET A 23 -5.25 12.24 8.29
N ARG A 24 -6.41 11.59 8.29
CA ARG A 24 -7.40 11.72 9.37
C ARG A 24 -7.44 10.46 10.21
N ASN A 25 -7.26 10.65 11.53
CA ASN A 25 -7.37 9.59 12.54
C ASN A 25 -6.50 8.35 12.21
N PRO A 26 -5.20 8.51 11.94
CA PRO A 26 -4.34 7.38 11.60
C PRO A 26 -4.19 6.44 12.80
N ARG A 27 -4.35 5.16 12.56
CA ARG A 27 -4.20 4.10 13.55
C ARG A 27 -3.34 3.00 12.97
N VAL A 28 -2.36 2.51 13.73
CA VAL A 28 -1.56 1.36 13.32
C VAL A 28 -2.45 0.11 13.33
N ALA A 29 -2.33 -0.70 12.30
CA ALA A 29 -3.11 -1.91 12.12
C ALA A 29 -2.27 -3.02 11.48
N LYS A 30 -2.71 -4.25 11.71
CA LYS A 30 -2.06 -5.45 11.18
C LYS A 30 -3.08 -6.29 10.44
N LEU A 31 -2.74 -6.69 9.21
CA LEU A 31 -3.52 -7.61 8.40
C LEU A 31 -2.83 -8.97 8.39
N GLU A 32 -3.44 -9.95 9.04
CA GLU A 32 -2.90 -11.30 9.10
C GLU A 32 -3.22 -12.09 7.82
N ARG A 33 -2.39 -13.09 7.52
CA ARG A 33 -2.52 -14.01 6.39
C ARG A 33 -2.33 -13.36 5.03
N TYR A 34 -1.57 -12.29 5.00
CA TYR A 34 -1.13 -11.61 3.78
C TYR A 34 0.36 -11.34 3.86
N GLN A 35 1.00 -11.26 2.70
CA GLN A 35 2.40 -10.86 2.59
C GLN A 35 2.52 -9.63 1.71
N PHE A 36 3.50 -8.81 2.00
CA PHE A 36 3.84 -7.60 1.25
C PHE A 36 4.91 -7.94 0.21
N ALA A 37 4.82 -7.33 -0.97
CA ALA A 37 5.88 -7.39 -1.99
C ALA A 37 5.79 -6.18 -2.91
N PHE A 38 6.89 -5.87 -3.60
CA PHE A 38 6.94 -4.83 -4.63
C PHE A 38 6.75 -5.48 -6.00
N THR A 39 5.55 -5.92 -6.29
CA THR A 39 5.26 -6.74 -7.46
C THR A 39 4.23 -6.15 -8.40
N LYS A 40 3.66 -4.98 -8.05
CA LYS A 40 2.65 -4.35 -8.92
C LYS A 40 3.34 -3.47 -9.96
N LYS A 41 3.04 -3.71 -11.23
CA LYS A 41 3.54 -2.91 -12.35
C LYS A 41 3.13 -1.44 -12.20
N SER A 42 4.08 -0.53 -12.45
CA SER A 42 3.79 0.90 -12.44
C SER A 42 2.80 1.27 -13.55
N ASN A 43 1.94 2.27 -13.27
CA ASN A 43 0.97 2.79 -14.24
C ASN A 43 1.64 3.46 -15.45
N TRP A 44 2.93 3.77 -15.35
CA TRP A 44 3.68 4.55 -16.35
C TRP A 44 4.36 3.69 -17.41
N ASP A 45 4.27 2.35 -17.34
CA ASP A 45 5.25 1.47 -17.97
C ASP A 45 4.80 0.73 -19.21
N SER A 46 3.81 1.22 -19.93
CA SER A 46 3.44 0.58 -21.18
C SER A 46 4.54 0.63 -22.26
N LYS A 47 5.59 1.45 -22.09
CA LYS A 47 6.63 1.67 -23.08
C LYS A 47 8.04 1.28 -22.64
N LEU A 48 8.24 0.88 -21.39
CA LEU A 48 9.56 0.65 -20.82
C LEU A 48 9.63 -0.74 -20.19
N SER A 49 9.52 -1.78 -21.00
CA SER A 49 9.45 -3.15 -20.52
C SER A 49 10.64 -3.58 -19.65
N GLN A 50 11.82 -2.97 -19.83
CA GLN A 50 12.98 -3.24 -18.99
C GLN A 50 12.98 -2.41 -17.72
N ALA A 51 12.52 -1.18 -17.77
CA ALA A 51 12.36 -0.34 -16.59
C ALA A 51 11.25 -0.86 -15.67
N SER A 52 10.25 -1.56 -16.20
CA SER A 52 9.18 -2.14 -15.39
C SER A 52 9.65 -3.22 -14.43
N ARG A 53 10.80 -3.87 -14.71
CA ARG A 53 11.38 -4.88 -13.80
C ARG A 53 11.97 -4.28 -12.54
N ILE A 54 12.30 -2.98 -12.55
CA ILE A 54 12.89 -2.27 -11.42
C ILE A 54 11.94 -1.17 -10.92
N ASN A 55 10.65 -1.30 -11.21
CA ASN A 55 9.65 -0.31 -10.83
C ASN A 55 8.39 -1.01 -10.30
N GLY A 56 8.61 -1.87 -9.34
CA GLY A 56 7.53 -2.56 -8.65
C GLY A 56 6.91 -1.66 -7.60
N LYS A 57 5.58 -1.58 -7.61
CA LYS A 57 4.82 -0.90 -6.57
C LYS A 57 4.33 -1.90 -5.54
N ALA A 58 3.92 -1.40 -4.37
CA ALA A 58 3.47 -2.24 -3.28
C ALA A 58 2.21 -3.03 -3.65
N ASN A 59 2.18 -4.27 -3.27
CA ASN A 59 1.02 -5.14 -3.34
C ASN A 59 1.01 -6.11 -2.16
N ILE A 60 -0.14 -6.68 -1.87
CA ILE A 60 -0.28 -7.73 -0.88
C ILE A 60 -0.96 -8.94 -1.53
N SER A 61 -0.61 -10.12 -1.07
CA SER A 61 -1.20 -11.38 -1.54
C SER A 61 -1.38 -12.32 -0.36
N GLU A 62 -2.31 -13.26 -0.48
CA GLU A 62 -2.61 -14.19 0.60
C GLU A 62 -1.40 -15.08 0.90
N ASN A 63 -1.06 -15.18 2.19
CA ASN A 63 -0.03 -16.07 2.72
C ASN A 63 -0.32 -16.34 4.20
N ASN A 64 -0.71 -17.55 4.53
CA ASN A 64 -1.15 -17.93 5.88
C ASN A 64 -0.08 -17.72 6.95
N ASP A 65 1.19 -17.67 6.58
CA ASP A 65 2.32 -17.59 7.52
C ASP A 65 2.90 -16.19 7.64
N SER A 66 2.24 -15.18 7.06
CA SER A 66 2.76 -13.82 7.02
C SER A 66 1.74 -12.81 7.53
N MET A 67 2.16 -11.56 7.68
CA MET A 67 1.31 -10.45 8.05
C MET A 67 1.82 -9.16 7.44
N VAL A 68 0.91 -8.22 7.23
CA VAL A 68 1.20 -6.89 6.68
C VAL A 68 0.83 -5.85 7.72
N TRP A 69 1.78 -5.01 8.08
CA TRP A 69 1.52 -3.85 8.92
C TRP A 69 1.22 -2.63 8.06
N GLY A 70 0.37 -1.77 8.57
CA GLY A 70 0.00 -0.53 7.92
C GLY A 70 -0.79 0.36 8.85
N ILE A 71 -1.53 1.29 8.27
CA ILE A 71 -2.34 2.24 9.03
C ILE A 71 -3.78 2.26 8.52
N LEU A 72 -4.71 2.57 9.41
CA LEU A 72 -6.07 2.90 9.04
C LEU A 72 -6.20 4.41 8.92
N LEU A 73 -6.97 4.84 7.92
CA LEU A 73 -7.31 6.24 7.67
C LEU A 73 -8.81 6.36 7.48
N ASP A 74 -9.38 7.47 7.94
CA ASP A 74 -10.78 7.80 7.70
C ASP A 74 -10.85 8.78 6.53
N LEU A 75 -11.49 8.37 5.43
CA LEU A 75 -11.60 9.18 4.20
C LEU A 75 -13.03 9.63 3.96
N THR A 76 -13.18 10.87 3.52
CA THR A 76 -14.46 11.37 3.01
C THR A 76 -14.78 10.76 1.66
N GLU A 77 -16.01 10.87 1.20
CA GLU A 77 -16.42 10.36 -0.10
C GLU A 77 -15.57 10.93 -1.23
N SER A 78 -15.29 12.25 -1.22
CA SER A 78 -14.46 12.87 -2.25
C SER A 78 -13.00 12.40 -2.19
N GLU A 79 -12.49 12.11 -0.99
CA GLU A 79 -11.14 11.57 -0.82
C GLU A 79 -11.04 10.12 -1.31
N VAL A 80 -12.10 9.33 -1.12
CA VAL A 80 -12.17 7.98 -1.68
C VAL A 80 -12.08 8.03 -3.21
N GLU A 81 -12.78 8.94 -3.86
CA GLU A 81 -12.70 9.13 -5.31
C GLU A 81 -11.28 9.47 -5.76
N LYS A 82 -10.62 10.39 -5.06
CA LYS A 82 -9.21 10.73 -5.35
C LYS A 82 -8.29 9.53 -5.19
N MET A 83 -8.51 8.74 -4.15
CA MET A 83 -7.70 7.55 -3.91
C MET A 83 -7.94 6.51 -5.01
N ASP A 84 -9.18 6.24 -5.37
CA ASP A 84 -9.54 5.33 -6.45
C ASP A 84 -8.87 5.74 -7.77
N ASP A 85 -8.90 7.02 -8.10
CA ASP A 85 -8.24 7.54 -9.30
C ASP A 85 -6.72 7.33 -9.24
N SER A 86 -6.12 7.64 -8.09
CA SER A 86 -4.68 7.48 -7.88
C SER A 86 -4.25 6.02 -7.99
N GLU A 87 -5.07 5.09 -7.50
CA GLU A 87 -4.78 3.66 -7.54
C GLU A 87 -5.19 3.01 -8.87
N GLY A 88 -5.82 3.76 -9.77
CA GLY A 88 -6.19 3.27 -11.09
C GLY A 88 -7.25 2.19 -11.08
N THR A 89 -8.24 2.29 -10.18
CA THR A 89 -9.32 1.30 -10.11
C THR A 89 -10.14 1.26 -11.40
N GLY A 90 -10.36 2.40 -12.02
CA GLY A 90 -11.10 2.49 -13.29
C GLY A 90 -10.33 2.00 -14.50
N SER A 91 -9.00 1.82 -14.39
CA SER A 91 -8.15 1.35 -15.48
C SER A 91 -7.54 -0.04 -15.21
N GLY A 92 -8.07 -0.77 -14.24
CA GLY A 92 -7.72 -2.16 -14.00
C GLY A 92 -6.37 -2.39 -13.31
N HIS A 93 -5.83 -1.39 -12.58
CA HIS A 93 -4.57 -1.55 -11.84
C HIS A 93 -4.79 -2.19 -10.48
N TYR A 94 -5.41 -1.48 -9.54
CA TYR A 94 -5.81 -2.03 -8.25
C TYR A 94 -7.33 -2.20 -8.20
N PHE A 95 -7.79 -3.10 -7.36
CA PHE A 95 -9.21 -3.20 -7.02
C PHE A 95 -9.40 -3.05 -5.51
N ARG A 96 -10.59 -2.65 -5.12
CA ARG A 96 -10.96 -2.46 -3.73
C ARG A 96 -11.31 -3.80 -3.10
N LYS A 97 -10.71 -4.11 -1.97
CA LYS A 97 -10.96 -5.37 -1.26
C LYS A 97 -11.32 -5.12 0.19
N PRO A 98 -12.45 -5.65 0.68
CA PRO A 98 -12.77 -5.61 2.11
C PRO A 98 -11.82 -6.51 2.88
N VAL A 99 -11.30 -6.00 4.00
CA VAL A 99 -10.40 -6.76 4.88
C VAL A 99 -10.78 -6.50 6.34
N GLU A 100 -10.38 -7.39 7.22
CA GLU A 100 -10.46 -7.20 8.66
C GLU A 100 -9.03 -7.09 9.20
N VAL A 101 -8.74 -5.98 9.87
CA VAL A 101 -7.42 -5.70 10.43
C VAL A 101 -7.49 -5.63 11.93
N ILE A 102 -6.36 -5.85 12.58
CA ILE A 102 -6.25 -5.84 14.04
C ILE A 102 -5.59 -4.55 14.48
N THR A 103 -6.23 -3.83 15.38
CA THR A 103 -5.72 -2.62 16.04
C THR A 103 -5.63 -2.84 17.53
N ASP A 104 -5.06 -1.88 18.26
CA ASP A 104 -5.05 -1.91 19.72
C ASP A 104 -6.45 -1.96 20.33
N SER A 105 -7.45 -1.47 19.60
CA SER A 105 -8.85 -1.44 20.03
C SER A 105 -9.67 -2.64 19.53
N GLY A 106 -9.04 -3.60 18.84
CA GLY A 106 -9.69 -4.80 18.33
C GLY A 106 -9.75 -4.85 16.81
N ILE A 107 -10.63 -5.69 16.29
CA ILE A 107 -10.79 -5.92 14.87
C ILE A 107 -11.59 -4.79 14.23
N VAL A 108 -11.10 -4.27 13.10
CA VAL A 108 -11.76 -3.20 12.34
C VAL A 108 -11.92 -3.65 10.90
N LYS A 109 -13.12 -3.47 10.34
CA LYS A 109 -13.39 -3.70 8.93
C LYS A 109 -12.94 -2.49 8.14
N ALA A 110 -12.19 -2.72 7.07
CA ALA A 110 -11.62 -1.66 6.24
C ALA A 110 -11.62 -2.08 4.77
N ILE A 111 -11.36 -1.11 3.90
CA ILE A 111 -11.11 -1.34 2.48
C ILE A 111 -9.62 -1.15 2.23
N THR A 112 -9.03 -2.03 1.44
CA THR A 112 -7.66 -1.86 0.95
C THR A 112 -7.62 -2.04 -0.56
N TYR A 113 -6.46 -1.75 -1.16
CA TYR A 113 -6.26 -1.92 -2.61
C TYR A 113 -5.34 -3.11 -2.85
N VAL A 114 -5.74 -3.97 -3.77
CA VAL A 114 -4.96 -5.14 -4.19
C VAL A 114 -4.84 -5.09 -5.71
N ALA A 115 -3.65 -5.39 -6.23
CA ALA A 115 -3.42 -5.35 -7.67
C ALA A 115 -4.14 -6.49 -8.36
N HIS A 116 -4.67 -6.23 -9.56
CA HIS A 116 -5.14 -7.28 -10.44
C HIS A 116 -3.99 -8.19 -10.88
N ASP A 117 -4.23 -9.46 -11.07
CA ASP A 117 -3.20 -10.45 -11.39
C ASP A 117 -2.43 -10.11 -12.67
N ASP A 118 -3.08 -9.52 -13.66
CA ASP A 118 -2.45 -9.11 -14.92
C ASP A 118 -1.52 -7.90 -14.77
N LYS A 119 -1.50 -7.26 -13.60
CA LYS A 119 -0.61 -6.14 -13.28
C LYS A 119 0.56 -6.56 -12.39
N LEU A 120 0.75 -7.84 -12.16
CA LEU A 120 1.86 -8.35 -11.34
C LEU A 120 3.07 -8.65 -12.21
N ILE A 121 4.25 -8.31 -11.68
CA ILE A 121 5.53 -8.59 -12.32
C ILE A 121 6.41 -9.31 -11.29
N PRO A 122 6.91 -10.51 -11.60
CA PRO A 122 7.80 -11.23 -10.69
C PRO A 122 9.19 -10.58 -10.64
N ASN A 123 9.86 -10.72 -9.51
CA ASN A 123 11.27 -10.34 -9.32
C ASN A 123 11.54 -8.86 -9.60
N THR A 124 10.63 -7.98 -9.17
CA THR A 124 10.82 -6.53 -9.32
C THR A 124 11.25 -5.91 -8.01
N THR A 125 11.93 -4.76 -8.14
CA THR A 125 12.24 -3.87 -7.03
C THR A 125 11.62 -2.50 -7.30
N PRO A 126 11.34 -1.72 -6.25
CA PRO A 126 10.79 -0.38 -6.44
C PRO A 126 11.87 0.60 -6.88
N LEU A 127 11.45 1.71 -7.48
CA LEU A 127 12.31 2.87 -7.62
C LEU A 127 12.60 3.45 -6.24
N GLU A 128 13.79 4.03 -6.08
CA GLU A 128 14.26 4.53 -4.78
C GLU A 128 13.31 5.53 -4.15
N TRP A 129 12.80 6.50 -4.93
CA TRP A 129 11.88 7.50 -4.42
C TRP A 129 10.58 6.88 -3.89
N TYR A 130 10.10 5.82 -4.53
CA TYR A 130 8.89 5.13 -4.11
C TYR A 130 9.14 4.33 -2.82
N LEU A 131 10.24 3.60 -2.78
CA LEU A 131 10.65 2.87 -1.57
C LEU A 131 10.78 3.83 -0.38
N ASN A 132 11.36 5.00 -0.60
CA ASN A 132 11.51 6.00 0.46
C ASN A 132 10.15 6.45 1.01
N HIS A 133 9.14 6.65 0.17
CA HIS A 133 7.79 6.97 0.67
C HIS A 133 7.23 5.85 1.55
N VAL A 134 7.41 4.60 1.16
CA VAL A 134 6.94 3.47 1.96
C VAL A 134 7.66 3.41 3.30
N LEU A 135 8.98 3.52 3.29
CA LEU A 135 9.79 3.47 4.50
C LEU A 135 9.53 4.67 5.41
N ASP A 136 9.45 5.87 4.85
CA ASP A 136 9.18 7.09 5.62
C ASP A 136 7.81 7.03 6.29
N GLY A 137 6.81 6.54 5.58
CA GLY A 137 5.48 6.34 6.15
C GLY A 137 5.48 5.33 7.28
N ALA A 138 6.14 4.19 7.08
CA ALA A 138 6.25 3.16 8.10
C ALA A 138 6.97 3.68 9.37
N LYS A 139 8.03 4.43 9.20
CA LYS A 139 8.78 5.05 10.32
C LYS A 139 7.96 6.14 11.01
N TYR A 140 7.27 6.96 10.24
CA TYR A 140 6.44 8.03 10.77
C TYR A 140 5.36 7.49 11.72
N HIS A 141 4.73 6.37 11.35
CA HIS A 141 3.70 5.73 12.16
C HIS A 141 4.25 4.74 13.18
N LYS A 142 5.56 4.59 13.25
CA LYS A 142 6.24 3.71 14.22
C LYS A 142 5.78 2.25 14.09
N LEU A 143 5.72 1.74 12.88
CA LEU A 143 5.51 0.32 12.65
C LEU A 143 6.67 -0.49 13.28
N PRO A 144 6.49 -1.79 13.56
CA PRO A 144 7.57 -2.59 14.16
C PRO A 144 8.86 -2.51 13.34
N GLU A 145 10.00 -2.36 14.03
CA GLU A 145 11.30 -2.18 13.36
C GLU A 145 11.69 -3.38 12.50
N ASP A 146 11.42 -4.58 12.96
CA ASP A 146 11.71 -5.80 12.19
C ASP A 146 10.88 -5.84 10.90
N TYR A 147 9.64 -5.34 10.94
CA TYR A 147 8.82 -5.23 9.75
C TYR A 147 9.39 -4.20 8.77
N ILE A 148 9.80 -3.04 9.27
CA ILE A 148 10.44 -1.99 8.45
C ILE A 148 11.70 -2.52 7.78
N GLU A 149 12.53 -3.26 8.52
CA GLU A 149 13.73 -3.89 7.98
C GLU A 149 13.40 -4.89 6.87
N SER A 150 12.32 -5.66 7.04
CA SER A 150 11.88 -6.61 6.01
C SER A 150 11.43 -5.92 4.73
N ILE A 151 10.75 -4.78 4.84
CA ILE A 151 10.36 -3.96 3.67
C ILE A 151 11.60 -3.42 2.98
N GLN A 152 12.56 -2.91 3.74
CA GLN A 152 13.81 -2.39 3.19
C GLN A 152 14.57 -3.49 2.43
N ALA A 153 14.64 -4.68 2.98
CA ALA A 153 15.28 -5.83 2.31
C ALA A 153 14.59 -6.20 1.00
N LEU A 154 13.25 -6.16 0.97
CA LEU A 154 12.49 -6.43 -0.26
C LEU A 154 12.71 -5.36 -1.34
N GLY A 155 13.06 -4.15 -0.93
CA GLY A 155 13.28 -3.03 -1.85
C GLY A 155 14.65 -3.00 -2.51
N GLN A 156 15.51 -3.94 -2.21
CA GLN A 156 16.89 -3.99 -2.71
C GLN A 156 17.13 -5.05 -3.78
#